data_279ddbda08f509ad60b16671ef12143d
#
_entry.id   279ddbda08f509ad60b16671ef12143d
#
_cell.length_a   1.000
_cell.length_b   1.000
_cell.length_c   1.000
_cell.angle_alpha   90.00
_cell.angle_beta   90.00
_cell.angle_gamma   90.00
#
_symmetry.space_group_name_H-M   'P 1'
#
loop_
_entity.id
_entity.type
_entity.pdbx_description
1 polymer ?
#
loop_
_entity_poly.entity_id
_entity_poly.type
_entity_poly.pdbx_seq_one_letter_code
_entity_poly.pdbx_strand_id
1 'polypeptide(L)'
;MNENESVLKTIRAMMLSGESDIQDFDTDLMVFINSSLAKLFQAGVKDVDRPFRISGEDLTWSQIISKEEYLETIKEYIYIDVKLVFDPPTSSIVTEALKQKRDEDFWRITAQID
;
A
#
# COMPACT_ATOMS: atom_id res chain seq x y z
N MET A 1 -12.92 2.63 7.18
CA MET A 1 -11.83 1.66 7.23
C MET A 1 -11.04 1.84 8.51
N ASN A 2 -10.64 0.76 9.11
CA ASN A 2 -10.11 0.76 10.47
C ASN A 2 -8.58 0.64 10.46
N GLU A 3 -7.91 1.52 11.19
CA GLU A 3 -6.45 1.49 11.36
C GLU A 3 -5.97 0.21 12.05
N ASN A 4 -6.87 -0.52 12.72
CA ASN A 4 -6.54 -1.81 13.35
C ASN A 4 -6.65 -2.99 12.42
N GLU A 5 -7.01 -2.76 11.16
CA GLU A 5 -7.06 -3.83 10.18
C GLU A 5 -5.66 -4.27 9.76
N SER A 6 -5.56 -5.55 9.40
CA SER A 6 -4.33 -6.12 8.88
C SER A 6 -3.95 -5.47 7.54
N VAL A 7 -2.70 -5.10 7.39
CA VAL A 7 -2.19 -4.55 6.12
C VAL A 7 -2.36 -5.59 5.01
N LEU A 8 -1.93 -6.82 5.24
CA LEU A 8 -2.00 -7.87 4.23
C LEU A 8 -3.45 -8.18 3.86
N LYS A 9 -4.33 -8.32 4.84
CA LYS A 9 -5.73 -8.63 4.57
C LYS A 9 -6.41 -7.51 3.77
N THR A 10 -6.11 -6.26 4.10
CA THR A 10 -6.69 -5.11 3.39
C THR A 10 -6.31 -5.15 1.92
N ILE A 11 -5.01 -5.27 1.64
CA ILE A 11 -4.54 -5.27 0.26
C ILE A 11 -5.02 -6.50 -0.49
N ARG A 12 -5.03 -7.66 0.17
CA ARG A 12 -5.56 -8.88 -0.44
C ARG A 12 -7.01 -8.71 -0.87
N ALA A 13 -7.84 -8.18 0.01
CA ALA A 13 -9.25 -7.96 -0.30
C ALA A 13 -9.43 -7.00 -1.46
N MET A 14 -8.63 -5.94 -1.52
CA MET A 14 -8.69 -4.97 -2.61
C MET A 14 -8.26 -5.59 -3.94
N MET A 15 -7.27 -6.49 -3.93
CA MET A 15 -6.78 -7.14 -5.15
C MET A 15 -7.70 -8.25 -5.64
N LEU A 16 -8.34 -8.96 -4.72
CA LEU A 16 -9.11 -10.17 -5.04
C LEU A 16 -10.61 -9.93 -4.92
N SER A 17 -11.06 -8.71 -5.18
CA SER A 17 -12.49 -8.35 -5.25
C SER A 17 -13.25 -8.69 -3.97
N GLY A 18 -12.62 -8.44 -2.83
CA GLY A 18 -13.24 -8.66 -1.53
C GLY A 18 -12.99 -10.04 -0.92
N GLU A 19 -12.33 -10.92 -1.65
CA GLU A 19 -12.06 -12.28 -1.17
C GLU A 19 -10.81 -12.32 -0.31
N SER A 20 -10.93 -11.89 0.93
CA SER A 20 -9.79 -11.78 1.84
C SER A 20 -9.31 -13.12 2.40
N ASP A 21 -10.03 -14.22 2.11
CA ASP A 21 -9.68 -15.56 2.60
C ASP A 21 -8.73 -16.30 1.67
N ILE A 22 -8.58 -15.86 0.44
CA ILE A 22 -7.69 -16.52 -0.52
C ILE A 22 -6.26 -16.13 -0.21
N GLN A 23 -5.42 -17.11 0.13
CA GLN A 23 -4.04 -16.86 0.57
C GLN A 23 -3.00 -17.32 -0.44
N ASP A 24 -3.44 -17.72 -1.63
CA ASP A 24 -2.54 -18.30 -2.65
C ASP A 24 -1.47 -17.31 -3.13
N PHE A 25 -1.74 -16.00 -3.03
CA PHE A 25 -0.85 -14.98 -3.54
C PHE A 25 -0.15 -14.18 -2.43
N ASP A 26 -0.26 -14.63 -1.19
CA ASP A 26 0.26 -13.86 -0.05
C ASP A 26 1.74 -13.56 -0.15
N THR A 27 2.54 -14.54 -0.56
CA THR A 27 3.98 -14.33 -0.69
C THR A 27 4.30 -13.20 -1.66
N ASP A 28 3.66 -13.22 -2.83
CA ASP A 28 3.86 -12.17 -3.84
C ASP A 28 3.36 -10.83 -3.36
N LEU A 29 2.17 -10.81 -2.74
CA LEU A 29 1.61 -9.57 -2.21
C LEU A 29 2.51 -8.95 -1.16
N MET A 30 3.06 -9.76 -0.25
CA MET A 30 3.96 -9.26 0.78
C MET A 30 5.23 -8.66 0.18
N VAL A 31 5.79 -9.27 -0.86
CA VAL A 31 6.97 -8.71 -1.54
C VAL A 31 6.65 -7.32 -2.09
N PHE A 32 5.52 -7.18 -2.76
CA PHE A 32 5.15 -5.90 -3.37
C PHE A 32 4.78 -4.85 -2.33
N ILE A 33 4.07 -5.24 -1.28
CA ILE A 33 3.74 -4.33 -0.19
C ILE A 33 5.02 -3.83 0.48
N ASN A 34 5.94 -4.73 0.77
CA ASN A 34 7.21 -4.36 1.40
C ASN A 34 8.03 -3.43 0.51
N SER A 35 7.99 -3.63 -0.80
CA SER A 35 8.64 -2.73 -1.75
C SER A 35 8.05 -1.33 -1.68
N SER A 36 6.72 -1.22 -1.61
CA SER A 36 6.04 0.07 -1.49
C SER A 36 6.40 0.77 -0.18
N LEU A 37 6.41 0.03 0.92
CA LEU A 37 6.78 0.58 2.23
C LEU A 37 8.22 1.09 2.23
N ALA A 38 9.13 0.35 1.57
CA ALA A 38 10.53 0.76 1.47
C ALA A 38 10.67 2.07 0.69
N LYS A 39 9.91 2.24 -0.39
CA LYS A 39 9.95 3.49 -1.16
C LYS A 39 9.48 4.68 -0.31
N LEU A 40 8.43 4.51 0.45
CA LEU A 40 7.94 5.56 1.33
C LEU A 40 8.97 5.91 2.40
N PHE A 41 9.58 4.89 3.00
CA PHE A 41 10.60 5.12 4.00
C PHE A 41 11.82 5.86 3.41
N GLN A 42 12.28 5.43 2.24
CA GLN A 42 13.42 6.05 1.57
C GLN A 42 13.14 7.50 1.16
N ALA A 43 11.89 7.82 0.91
CA ALA A 43 11.47 9.19 0.60
C ALA A 43 11.38 10.07 1.85
N GLY A 44 11.65 9.51 3.03
CA GLY A 44 11.62 10.27 4.27
C GLY A 44 10.26 10.39 4.91
N VAL A 45 9.33 9.52 4.58
CA VAL A 45 7.99 9.56 5.17
C VAL A 45 8.08 9.16 6.64
N LYS A 46 7.87 10.13 7.51
CA LYS A 46 8.04 9.93 8.95
C LYS A 46 6.93 9.12 9.61
N ASP A 47 5.80 9.00 8.92
CA ASP A 47 4.71 8.16 9.40
C ASP A 47 4.99 6.68 9.22
N VAL A 48 6.05 6.36 8.49
CA VAL A 48 6.62 5.01 8.45
C VAL A 48 7.90 5.09 9.25
N ASP A 49 7.84 4.70 10.52
CA ASP A 49 8.90 4.94 11.50
C ASP A 49 10.26 4.34 11.13
N ARG A 50 10.24 3.30 10.34
CA ARG A 50 11.45 2.53 10.00
C ARG A 50 11.13 1.69 8.78
N PRO A 51 12.14 1.05 8.16
CA PRO A 51 11.87 0.17 7.02
C PRO A 51 11.08 -1.04 7.48
N PHE A 52 9.76 -0.89 7.45
CA PHE A 52 8.86 -1.94 7.88
C PHE A 52 8.76 -3.03 6.83
N ARG A 53 8.64 -4.25 7.32
CA ARG A 53 8.35 -5.41 6.48
C ARG A 53 7.21 -6.17 7.13
N ILE A 54 6.21 -6.51 6.33
CA ILE A 54 5.18 -7.41 6.80
C ILE A 54 5.61 -8.84 6.50
N SER A 55 5.29 -9.74 7.42
CA SER A 55 5.62 -11.16 7.25
C SER A 55 4.41 -12.06 7.41
N GLY A 56 3.22 -11.48 7.51
CA GLY A 56 1.97 -12.21 7.67
C GLY A 56 0.83 -11.26 7.91
N GLU A 57 -0.25 -11.78 8.47
CA GLU A 57 -1.48 -11.03 8.69
C GLU A 57 -1.52 -10.26 10.00
N ASP A 58 -0.50 -10.36 10.82
CA ASP A 58 -0.54 -9.80 12.18
C ASP A 58 -0.29 -8.32 12.24
N LEU A 59 0.45 -7.75 11.27
CA LEU A 59 0.73 -6.32 11.28
C LEU A 59 -0.49 -5.53 10.83
N THR A 60 -0.83 -4.53 11.64
CA THR A 60 -1.94 -3.63 11.35
C THR A 60 -1.43 -2.29 10.85
N TRP A 61 -2.33 -1.52 10.25
CA TRP A 61 -1.98 -0.20 9.72
C TRP A 61 -1.47 0.72 10.83
N SER A 62 -2.06 0.66 12.02
CA SER A 62 -1.66 1.53 13.12
C SER A 62 -0.24 1.25 13.61
N GLN A 63 0.28 0.06 13.36
CA GLN A 63 1.64 -0.30 13.77
C GLN A 63 2.71 0.27 12.84
N ILE A 64 2.35 0.60 11.61
CA ILE A 64 3.33 1.11 10.64
C ILE A 64 3.08 2.58 10.27
N ILE A 65 1.90 3.10 10.52
CA ILE A 65 1.54 4.47 10.21
C ILE A 65 1.09 5.16 11.50
N SER A 66 1.83 6.18 11.92
CA SER A 66 1.58 6.82 13.20
C SER A 66 0.50 7.91 13.13
N LYS A 67 0.24 8.45 11.94
CA LYS A 67 -0.74 9.53 11.77
C LYS A 67 -1.93 9.07 10.96
N GLU A 68 -3.06 9.01 11.63
CA GLU A 68 -4.31 8.55 11.02
C GLU A 68 -4.72 9.37 9.79
N GLU A 69 -4.41 10.65 9.80
CA GLU A 69 -4.81 11.54 8.69
C GLU A 69 -4.15 11.20 7.36
N TYR A 70 -3.01 10.49 7.39
CA TYR A 70 -2.35 10.06 6.16
C TYR A 70 -2.71 8.64 5.74
N LEU A 71 -3.48 7.95 6.57
CA LEU A 71 -3.74 6.53 6.41
C LEU A 71 -4.36 6.19 5.06
N GLU A 72 -5.42 6.91 4.68
CA GLU A 72 -6.14 6.59 3.45
C GLU A 72 -5.29 6.84 2.22
N THR A 73 -4.51 7.92 2.22
CA THR A 73 -3.62 8.22 1.08
C THR A 73 -2.52 7.17 0.95
N ILE A 74 -1.96 6.75 2.08
CA ILE A 74 -0.90 5.72 2.08
C ILE A 74 -1.46 4.38 1.63
N LYS A 75 -2.65 4.00 2.09
CA LYS A 75 -3.31 2.78 1.63
C LYS A 75 -3.54 2.80 0.12
N GLU A 76 -4.02 3.92 -0.40
CA GLU A 76 -4.26 4.05 -1.82
C GLU A 76 -2.97 3.94 -2.61
N TYR A 77 -1.90 4.60 -2.14
CA TYR A 77 -0.60 4.52 -2.79
C TYR A 77 -0.13 3.06 -2.87
N ILE A 78 -0.17 2.35 -1.75
CA ILE A 78 0.28 0.96 -1.69
C ILE A 78 -0.59 0.09 -2.58
N TYR A 79 -1.91 0.27 -2.53
CA TYR A 79 -2.82 -0.50 -3.37
C TYR A 79 -2.49 -0.33 -4.85
N ILE A 80 -2.35 0.92 -5.31
CA ILE A 80 -2.09 1.18 -6.72
C ILE A 80 -0.71 0.64 -7.12
N ASP A 81 0.30 0.88 -6.30
CA ASP A 81 1.66 0.42 -6.58
C ASP A 81 1.70 -1.10 -6.71
N VAL A 82 1.02 -1.81 -5.81
CA VAL A 82 0.94 -3.27 -5.85
C VAL A 82 0.13 -3.73 -7.06
N LYS A 83 -1.00 -3.09 -7.34
CA LYS A 83 -1.85 -3.47 -8.47
C LYS A 83 -1.14 -3.37 -9.79
N LEU A 84 -0.34 -2.32 -10.00
CA LEU A 84 0.38 -2.13 -11.26
C LEU A 84 1.39 -3.25 -11.54
N VAL A 85 1.86 -3.92 -10.50
CA VAL A 85 2.82 -5.03 -10.64
C VAL A 85 2.13 -6.38 -10.60
N PHE A 86 1.19 -6.56 -9.66
CA PHE A 86 0.56 -7.85 -9.41
C PHE A 86 -0.56 -8.17 -10.40
N ASP A 87 -1.39 -7.17 -10.70
CA ASP A 87 -2.57 -7.39 -11.55
C ASP A 87 -2.87 -6.12 -12.34
N PRO A 88 -1.98 -5.75 -13.29
CA PRO A 88 -2.16 -4.52 -14.04
C PRO A 88 -3.42 -4.58 -14.91
N PRO A 89 -4.10 -3.43 -15.08
CA PRO A 89 -5.24 -3.37 -15.99
C PRO A 89 -4.82 -3.69 -17.41
N THR A 90 -5.77 -4.22 -18.21
CA THR A 90 -5.51 -4.49 -19.62
C THR A 90 -5.58 -3.23 -20.47
N SER A 91 -6.29 -2.21 -20.00
CA SER A 91 -6.42 -0.95 -20.72
C SER A 91 -5.22 -0.04 -20.44
N SER A 92 -4.57 0.43 -21.49
CA SER A 92 -3.45 1.37 -21.33
C SER A 92 -3.91 2.71 -20.77
N ILE A 93 -5.14 3.13 -21.07
CA ILE A 93 -5.69 4.37 -20.52
C ILE A 93 -5.87 4.26 -19.02
N VAL A 94 -6.42 3.15 -18.53
CA VAL A 94 -6.59 2.92 -17.10
C VAL A 94 -5.24 2.81 -16.41
N THR A 95 -4.29 2.12 -17.03
CA THR A 95 -2.93 1.97 -16.48
C THR A 95 -2.28 3.34 -16.29
N GLU A 96 -2.36 4.21 -17.28
CA GLU A 96 -1.78 5.56 -17.18
C GLU A 96 -2.47 6.38 -16.09
N ALA A 97 -3.80 6.28 -16.00
CA ALA A 97 -4.55 6.98 -14.95
C ALA A 97 -4.11 6.52 -13.55
N LEU A 98 -3.90 5.22 -13.37
CA LEU A 98 -3.43 4.69 -12.09
C LEU A 98 -2.00 5.16 -11.77
N LYS A 99 -1.12 5.20 -12.75
CA LYS A 99 0.23 5.71 -12.56
C LYS A 99 0.21 7.17 -12.13
N GLN A 100 -0.61 7.98 -12.76
CA GLN A 100 -0.76 9.38 -12.40
C GLN A 100 -1.31 9.53 -10.97
N LYS A 101 -2.29 8.72 -10.61
CA LYS A 101 -2.85 8.76 -9.27
C LYS A 101 -1.83 8.33 -8.22
N ARG A 102 -1.06 7.30 -8.51
CA ARG A 102 0.01 6.84 -7.62
C ARG A 102 1.05 7.95 -7.40
N ASP A 103 1.45 8.61 -8.48
CA ASP A 103 2.44 9.68 -8.39
C ASP A 103 1.89 10.88 -7.64
N GLU A 104 0.61 11.20 -7.82
CA GLU A 104 -0.06 12.24 -7.07
C GLU A 104 -0.11 11.91 -5.58
N ASP A 105 -0.46 10.67 -5.24
CA ASP A 105 -0.48 10.25 -3.83
C ASP A 105 0.91 10.33 -3.22
N PHE A 106 1.93 9.89 -3.95
CA PHE A 106 3.30 9.97 -3.47
C PHE A 106 3.70 11.42 -3.20
N TRP A 107 3.36 12.32 -4.13
CA TRP A 107 3.63 13.73 -3.95
C TRP A 107 2.90 14.29 -2.73
N ARG A 108 1.63 13.96 -2.55
CA ARG A 108 0.86 14.42 -1.39
C ARG A 108 1.45 13.94 -0.08
N ILE A 109 1.87 12.68 -0.04
CA ILE A 109 2.48 12.12 1.16
C ILE A 109 3.80 12.83 1.45
N THR A 110 4.67 12.94 0.45
CA THR A 110 6.02 13.47 0.65
C THR A 110 6.03 14.99 0.83
N ALA A 111 5.08 15.71 0.25
CA ALA A 111 5.00 17.18 0.39
C ALA A 111 4.67 17.61 1.83
N GLN A 112 4.18 16.68 2.66
CA GLN A 112 3.84 16.98 4.05
C GLN A 112 4.97 16.66 5.02
N ILE A 113 6.11 16.27 4.49
CA ILE A 113 7.29 15.98 5.31
C ILE A 113 8.01 17.32 5.59
N ASP A 114 8.29 17.57 6.84
CA ASP A 114 9.04 18.75 7.27
C ASP A 114 10.51 18.45 7.49
#